data_9a34ae5b106f06940affb7a7df67a8fa
#
_entry.id   9a34ae5b106f06940affb7a7df67a8fa
#
_cell.length_a   1.000
_cell.length_b   1.000
_cell.length_c   1.000
_cell.angle_alpha   90.00
_cell.angle_beta   90.00
_cell.angle_gamma   90.00
#
_symmetry.space_group_name_H-M   'P 1'
#
loop_
_entity.id
_entity.type
_entity.pdbx_description
1 polymer ?
#
loop_
_entity_poly.entity_id
_entity_poly.type
_entity_poly.pdbx_seq_one_letter_code
_entity_poly.pdbx_strand_id
1 'polypeptide(L)'
;MSSRKSSASAPVGQHAPVAAALQWNARHGLILGAVLLALMIDGIAINLISLVAPLLMKDWQLTEAQMGPIMASALLGMIVGTSAGGVLGDRVGCRRMLLAAMIIFGLATLVTPFLEGHTERNLARFVAGLGFGTAAPNGLALVADWLPSSVRTRAVVLLSVAVPLGGAIGAAGVGALVPISGWQGCFLAVGGLSLAIAIIVAAFVPESSSYLVRSGNLHKADAAFLRIYRKNAEENYFKSRNDGGSERPSIGVPQAYRRLLFGTMLTYFCIQFVIFGFAGWATVFLTDKGFSLPQALTAVFLVNALGVVGALSTSFLVERFGSFRLLAVCFLVSLAAVVGIGVILANNVAGSTHIAIWAVDALIALAAFMLGSASTTMWTVMAAGYPPEVRGTGVALGLTSGGIGSAAILLTGGSLLALEPQMSTLFFLAMIVALVVAVGSLKIVDKHIAPKKQEAAL
;
A
#
# COMPACT_ATOMS: atom_id res chain seq x y z
N MET A 1 54.36 -36.01 -17.79
CA MET A 1 53.97 -34.68 -17.31
C MET A 1 52.72 -34.25 -18.06
N SER A 2 51.54 -34.46 -17.47
CA SER A 2 50.24 -34.16 -18.06
C SER A 2 49.61 -33.07 -17.24
N SER A 3 49.47 -31.86 -17.80
CA SER A 3 48.86 -30.71 -17.17
C SER A 3 47.32 -30.86 -17.22
N ARG A 4 46.70 -31.19 -16.08
CA ARG A 4 45.26 -31.06 -15.88
C ARG A 4 44.92 -29.59 -15.86
N LYS A 5 44.28 -29.09 -16.92
CA LYS A 5 43.56 -27.80 -16.88
C LYS A 5 42.35 -27.93 -15.94
N SER A 6 42.42 -27.27 -14.80
CA SER A 6 41.31 -27.04 -13.90
C SER A 6 40.27 -26.21 -14.65
N SER A 7 39.15 -26.81 -14.99
CA SER A 7 37.92 -26.10 -15.39
C SER A 7 37.34 -25.43 -14.15
N ALA A 8 37.56 -24.14 -13.99
CA ALA A 8 36.86 -23.33 -13.01
C ALA A 8 35.37 -23.38 -13.36
N SER A 9 34.60 -24.08 -12.54
CA SER A 9 33.13 -24.04 -12.57
C SER A 9 32.68 -22.64 -12.27
N ALA A 10 31.96 -22.01 -13.22
CA ALA A 10 31.28 -20.74 -13.01
C ALA A 10 30.28 -20.87 -11.85
N PRO A 11 30.08 -19.83 -11.03
CA PRO A 11 29.18 -19.88 -9.89
C PRO A 11 27.74 -20.16 -10.37
N VAL A 12 27.20 -21.26 -9.91
CA VAL A 12 25.82 -21.70 -10.09
C VAL A 12 24.91 -20.73 -9.32
N GLY A 13 23.89 -20.20 -9.98
CA GLY A 13 22.73 -19.66 -9.27
C GLY A 13 22.57 -18.14 -9.25
N GLN A 14 22.55 -17.50 -10.40
CA GLN A 14 21.73 -16.30 -10.56
C GLN A 14 20.81 -16.54 -11.76
N HIS A 15 19.51 -16.76 -11.51
CA HIS A 15 18.49 -16.53 -12.52
C HIS A 15 18.60 -15.05 -12.90
N ALA A 16 19.49 -14.70 -13.82
CA ALA A 16 19.48 -13.38 -14.42
C ALA A 16 18.06 -13.21 -14.98
N PRO A 17 17.30 -12.23 -14.50
CA PRO A 17 15.95 -12.03 -15.00
C PRO A 17 16.02 -11.91 -16.51
N VAL A 18 15.12 -12.59 -17.21
CA VAL A 18 14.94 -12.63 -18.68
C VAL A 18 15.14 -11.26 -19.33
N ALA A 19 14.94 -10.22 -18.58
CA ALA A 19 14.86 -8.83 -18.98
C ALA A 19 16.18 -8.06 -18.95
N ALA A 20 17.33 -8.64 -18.59
CA ALA A 20 18.57 -7.85 -18.40
C ALA A 20 19.13 -7.23 -19.69
N ALA A 21 18.85 -7.82 -20.85
CA ALA A 21 19.37 -7.38 -22.16
C ALA A 21 18.31 -6.84 -23.13
N LEU A 22 17.03 -6.75 -22.72
CA LEU A 22 15.93 -6.50 -23.62
C LEU A 22 15.44 -5.04 -23.57
N GLN A 23 15.18 -4.46 -24.74
CA GLN A 23 14.71 -3.08 -24.86
C GLN A 23 13.23 -2.94 -24.52
N TRP A 24 12.88 -1.78 -23.96
CA TRP A 24 11.49 -1.38 -23.70
C TRP A 24 10.66 -1.33 -25.01
N ASN A 25 9.44 -1.80 -24.96
CA ASN A 25 8.47 -1.70 -26.07
C ASN A 25 7.05 -1.35 -25.57
N ALA A 26 6.16 -1.05 -26.51
CA ALA A 26 4.77 -0.66 -26.18
C ALA A 26 4.01 -1.69 -25.36
N ARG A 27 4.31 -2.99 -25.48
CA ARG A 27 3.66 -4.04 -24.67
C ARG A 27 4.03 -4.03 -23.20
N HIS A 28 5.27 -3.67 -22.90
CA HIS A 28 5.68 -3.43 -21.51
C HIS A 28 4.89 -2.26 -20.90
N GLY A 29 4.64 -1.21 -21.71
CA GLY A 29 3.79 -0.09 -21.32
C GLY A 29 2.35 -0.53 -21.04
N LEU A 30 1.77 -1.41 -21.87
CA LEU A 30 0.43 -1.95 -21.65
C LEU A 30 0.34 -2.83 -20.39
N ILE A 31 1.34 -3.69 -20.14
CA ILE A 31 1.38 -4.51 -18.91
C ILE A 31 1.48 -3.61 -17.69
N LEU A 32 2.42 -2.67 -17.68
CA LEU A 32 2.61 -1.74 -16.56
C LEU A 32 1.36 -0.88 -16.34
N GLY A 33 0.77 -0.34 -17.40
CA GLY A 33 -0.44 0.48 -17.34
C GLY A 33 -1.65 -0.29 -16.81
N ALA A 34 -1.86 -1.53 -17.26
CA ALA A 34 -2.96 -2.37 -16.79
C ALA A 34 -2.81 -2.72 -15.30
N VAL A 35 -1.60 -3.07 -14.84
CA VAL A 35 -1.34 -3.35 -13.42
C VAL A 35 -1.42 -2.07 -12.58
N LEU A 36 -0.94 -0.94 -13.10
CA LEU A 36 -1.07 0.37 -12.45
C LEU A 36 -2.54 0.73 -12.22
N LEU A 37 -3.38 0.61 -13.26
CA LEU A 37 -4.83 0.84 -13.16
C LEU A 37 -5.48 -0.11 -12.14
N ALA A 38 -5.08 -1.38 -12.11
CA ALA A 38 -5.57 -2.35 -11.14
C ALA A 38 -5.25 -1.94 -9.69
N LEU A 39 -4.05 -1.45 -9.41
CA LEU A 39 -3.67 -0.97 -8.08
C LEU A 39 -4.25 0.42 -7.75
N MET A 40 -4.51 1.26 -8.74
CA MET A 40 -5.19 2.54 -8.53
C MET A 40 -6.65 2.34 -8.14
N ILE A 41 -7.39 1.46 -8.84
CA ILE A 41 -8.78 1.16 -8.46
C ILE A 41 -8.87 0.49 -7.09
N ASP A 42 -7.87 -0.31 -6.73
CA ASP A 42 -7.70 -0.86 -5.38
C ASP A 42 -7.62 0.26 -4.33
N GLY A 43 -6.78 1.27 -4.58
CA GLY A 43 -6.65 2.45 -3.73
C GLY A 43 -7.93 3.29 -3.61
N ILE A 44 -8.69 3.46 -4.71
CA ILE A 44 -10.00 4.11 -4.68
C ILE A 44 -10.95 3.32 -3.78
N ALA A 45 -11.03 2.01 -3.96
CA ALA A 45 -11.97 1.14 -3.28
C ALA A 45 -11.68 0.98 -1.77
N ILE A 46 -10.39 0.92 -1.37
CA ILE A 46 -9.98 0.91 0.04
C ILE A 46 -10.46 2.17 0.77
N ASN A 47 -10.32 3.34 0.13
CA ASN A 47 -10.70 4.61 0.73
C ASN A 47 -12.19 4.92 0.60
N LEU A 48 -12.93 4.28 -0.32
CA LEU A 48 -14.30 4.63 -0.69
C LEU A 48 -15.22 4.73 0.52
N ILE A 49 -15.20 3.74 1.41
CA ILE A 49 -16.09 3.71 2.58
C ILE A 49 -15.81 4.87 3.54
N SER A 50 -14.54 5.21 3.74
CA SER A 50 -14.12 6.35 4.56
C SER A 50 -14.52 7.68 3.96
N LEU A 51 -14.46 7.82 2.62
CA LEU A 51 -14.83 9.03 1.90
C LEU A 51 -16.33 9.36 2.03
N VAL A 52 -17.18 8.34 2.05
CA VAL A 52 -18.64 8.51 2.16
C VAL A 52 -19.18 8.17 3.56
N ALA A 53 -18.30 7.94 4.55
CA ALA A 53 -18.69 7.52 5.89
C ALA A 53 -19.77 8.38 6.56
N PRO A 54 -19.72 9.73 6.51
CA PRO A 54 -20.78 10.56 7.10
C PRO A 54 -22.15 10.32 6.46
N LEU A 55 -22.19 10.08 5.14
CA LEU A 55 -23.42 9.77 4.41
C LEU A 55 -23.96 8.40 4.76
N LEU A 56 -23.06 7.39 4.87
CA LEU A 56 -23.42 6.04 5.28
C LEU A 56 -23.95 6.00 6.71
N MET A 57 -23.30 6.72 7.63
CA MET A 57 -23.76 6.80 9.03
C MET A 57 -25.18 7.38 9.12
N LYS A 58 -25.46 8.43 8.34
CA LYS A 58 -26.79 9.04 8.29
C LYS A 58 -27.84 8.10 7.69
N ASP A 59 -27.52 7.46 6.56
CA ASP A 59 -28.47 6.62 5.81
C ASP A 59 -28.71 5.28 6.51
N TRP A 60 -27.66 4.69 7.05
CA TRP A 60 -27.71 3.42 7.78
C TRP A 60 -28.01 3.57 9.26
N GLN A 61 -28.22 4.80 9.76
CA GLN A 61 -28.47 5.15 11.17
C GLN A 61 -27.41 4.57 12.12
N LEU A 62 -26.12 4.66 11.70
CA LEU A 62 -24.99 4.13 12.46
C LEU A 62 -24.38 5.18 13.37
N THR A 63 -23.96 4.74 14.55
CA THR A 63 -23.05 5.51 15.40
C THR A 63 -21.61 5.38 14.88
N GLU A 64 -20.73 6.31 15.27
CA GLU A 64 -19.30 6.25 14.97
C GLU A 64 -18.68 4.92 15.45
N ALA A 65 -19.04 4.47 16.64
CA ALA A 65 -18.60 3.20 17.19
C ALA A 65 -19.00 1.98 16.33
N GLN A 66 -20.16 2.03 15.67
CA GLN A 66 -20.63 0.97 14.77
C GLN A 66 -19.99 1.05 13.38
N MET A 67 -19.58 2.24 12.95
CA MET A 67 -18.91 2.43 11.67
C MET A 67 -17.47 1.89 11.67
N GLY A 68 -16.77 1.96 12.82
CA GLY A 68 -15.40 1.48 12.98
C GLY A 68 -15.18 0.03 12.52
N PRO A 69 -15.95 -0.96 13.02
CA PRO A 69 -15.88 -2.35 12.57
C PRO A 69 -16.06 -2.53 11.06
N ILE A 70 -16.97 -1.76 10.43
CA ILE A 70 -17.21 -1.84 8.98
C ILE A 70 -15.98 -1.37 8.19
N MET A 71 -15.36 -0.28 8.63
CA MET A 71 -14.12 0.24 8.02
C MET A 71 -12.93 -0.71 8.26
N ALA A 72 -12.77 -1.22 9.47
CA ALA A 72 -11.68 -2.11 9.85
C ALA A 72 -11.76 -3.48 9.16
N SER A 73 -12.96 -4.00 8.91
CA SER A 73 -13.17 -5.32 8.29
C SER A 73 -12.44 -5.45 6.96
N ALA A 74 -12.42 -4.41 6.12
CA ALA A 74 -11.71 -4.43 4.85
C ALA A 74 -10.18 -4.56 5.06
N LEU A 75 -9.61 -3.88 6.06
CA LEU A 75 -8.17 -3.99 6.35
C LEU A 75 -7.81 -5.34 6.96
N LEU A 76 -8.66 -5.91 7.78
CA LEU A 76 -8.47 -7.28 8.29
C LEU A 76 -8.48 -8.30 7.15
N GLY A 77 -9.43 -8.17 6.22
CA GLY A 77 -9.45 -8.95 4.99
C GLY A 77 -8.18 -8.76 4.16
N MET A 78 -7.68 -7.51 4.05
CA MET A 78 -6.46 -7.19 3.31
C MET A 78 -5.23 -7.86 3.89
N ILE A 79 -5.06 -7.92 5.22
CA ILE A 79 -3.96 -8.61 5.88
C ILE A 79 -3.95 -10.10 5.51
N VAL A 80 -5.13 -10.74 5.60
CA VAL A 80 -5.28 -12.16 5.22
C VAL A 80 -5.04 -12.35 3.71
N GLY A 81 -5.62 -11.48 2.88
CA GLY A 81 -5.49 -11.51 1.43
C GLY A 81 -4.05 -11.33 0.96
N THR A 82 -3.27 -10.45 1.58
CA THR A 82 -1.86 -10.23 1.23
C THR A 82 -1.03 -11.49 1.51
N SER A 83 -1.23 -12.10 2.66
CA SER A 83 -0.50 -13.30 3.07
C SER A 83 -0.88 -14.53 2.24
N ALA A 84 -2.17 -14.79 2.09
CA ALA A 84 -2.68 -15.92 1.32
C ALA A 84 -2.52 -15.72 -0.19
N GLY A 85 -2.77 -14.51 -0.68
CA GLY A 85 -2.74 -14.17 -2.10
C GLY A 85 -1.36 -14.27 -2.73
N GLY A 86 -0.30 -13.94 -2.00
CA GLY A 86 1.08 -14.13 -2.45
C GLY A 86 1.41 -15.61 -2.62
N VAL A 87 1.11 -16.44 -1.60
CA VAL A 87 1.35 -17.90 -1.63
C VAL A 87 0.51 -18.58 -2.72
N LEU A 88 -0.75 -18.16 -2.87
CA LEU A 88 -1.64 -18.71 -3.91
C LEU A 88 -1.20 -18.25 -5.30
N GLY A 89 -0.70 -17.02 -5.46
CA GLY A 89 -0.13 -16.54 -6.71
C GLY A 89 1.02 -17.39 -7.21
N ASP A 90 1.87 -17.83 -6.29
CA ASP A 90 2.95 -18.74 -6.60
C ASP A 90 2.49 -20.14 -7.05
N ARG A 91 1.33 -20.61 -6.58
CA ARG A 91 0.79 -21.95 -6.88
C ARG A 91 -0.18 -21.97 -8.05
N VAL A 92 -1.01 -20.95 -8.19
CA VAL A 92 -2.12 -20.90 -9.16
C VAL A 92 -1.79 -20.01 -10.36
N GLY A 93 -0.86 -19.05 -10.17
CA GLY A 93 -0.44 -18.05 -11.16
C GLY A 93 -0.83 -16.63 -10.74
N CYS A 94 0.14 -15.71 -10.87
CA CYS A 94 -0.03 -14.33 -10.41
C CYS A 94 -1.12 -13.57 -11.18
N ARG A 95 -1.24 -13.80 -12.51
CA ARG A 95 -2.30 -13.18 -13.31
C ARG A 95 -3.69 -13.66 -12.90
N ARG A 96 -3.85 -14.97 -12.69
CA ARG A 96 -5.13 -15.55 -12.27
C ARG A 96 -5.54 -15.03 -10.90
N MET A 97 -4.59 -14.91 -9.98
CA MET A 97 -4.85 -14.36 -8.64
C MET A 97 -5.17 -12.86 -8.68
N LEU A 98 -4.50 -12.07 -9.53
CA LEU A 98 -4.84 -10.66 -9.72
C LEU A 98 -6.26 -10.49 -10.28
N LEU A 99 -6.65 -11.31 -11.27
CA LEU A 99 -8.00 -11.29 -11.83
C LEU A 99 -9.06 -11.70 -10.80
N ALA A 100 -8.81 -12.79 -10.05
CA ALA A 100 -9.70 -13.23 -8.98
C ALA A 100 -9.86 -12.15 -7.91
N ALA A 101 -8.77 -11.50 -7.51
CA ALA A 101 -8.78 -10.38 -6.58
C ALA A 101 -9.70 -9.25 -7.06
N MET A 102 -9.53 -8.80 -8.30
CA MET A 102 -10.32 -7.71 -8.89
C MET A 102 -11.80 -8.07 -9.01
N ILE A 103 -12.12 -9.32 -9.37
CA ILE A 103 -13.51 -9.79 -9.44
C ILE A 103 -14.12 -9.84 -8.03
N ILE A 104 -13.41 -10.42 -7.06
CA ILE A 104 -13.89 -10.54 -5.67
C ILE A 104 -14.18 -9.16 -5.07
N PHE A 105 -13.22 -8.23 -5.11
CA PHE A 105 -13.47 -6.92 -4.51
C PHE A 105 -14.45 -6.07 -5.33
N GLY A 106 -14.44 -6.21 -6.67
CA GLY A 106 -15.38 -5.53 -7.54
C GLY A 106 -16.83 -5.93 -7.24
N LEU A 107 -17.10 -7.24 -7.17
CA LEU A 107 -18.44 -7.76 -6.84
C LEU A 107 -18.85 -7.41 -5.41
N ALA A 108 -17.95 -7.58 -4.43
CA ALA A 108 -18.23 -7.22 -3.04
C ALA A 108 -18.55 -5.72 -2.90
N THR A 109 -17.87 -4.86 -3.66
CA THR A 109 -18.15 -3.41 -3.69
C THR A 109 -19.49 -3.11 -4.35
N LEU A 110 -19.82 -3.76 -5.49
CA LEU A 110 -21.11 -3.60 -6.16
C LEU A 110 -22.31 -4.01 -5.30
N VAL A 111 -22.17 -5.06 -4.50
CA VAL A 111 -23.25 -5.59 -3.66
C VAL A 111 -23.46 -4.74 -2.39
N THR A 112 -22.43 -4.04 -1.91
CA THR A 112 -22.47 -3.30 -0.64
C THR A 112 -23.68 -2.36 -0.48
N PRO A 113 -24.15 -1.58 -1.49
CA PRO A 113 -25.29 -0.69 -1.35
C PRO A 113 -26.64 -1.40 -1.09
N PHE A 114 -26.72 -2.67 -1.42
CA PHE A 114 -27.96 -3.47 -1.32
C PHE A 114 -28.04 -4.29 -0.02
N LEU A 115 -27.03 -4.19 0.85
CA LEU A 115 -26.99 -4.93 2.11
C LEU A 115 -27.64 -4.13 3.23
N GLU A 116 -28.54 -4.77 3.98
CA GLU A 116 -29.28 -4.11 5.07
C GLU A 116 -28.68 -4.40 6.46
N GLY A 117 -28.11 -5.60 6.65
CA GLY A 117 -27.59 -6.04 7.95
C GLY A 117 -26.16 -5.58 8.24
N HIS A 118 -25.84 -5.27 9.51
CA HIS A 118 -24.48 -4.92 9.94
C HIS A 118 -23.47 -6.04 9.66
N THR A 119 -23.83 -7.28 9.94
CA THR A 119 -22.98 -8.46 9.73
C THR A 119 -22.69 -8.67 8.26
N GLU A 120 -23.68 -8.49 7.40
CA GLU A 120 -23.53 -8.61 5.93
C GLU A 120 -22.59 -7.55 5.38
N ARG A 121 -22.71 -6.30 5.84
CA ARG A 121 -21.82 -5.19 5.46
C ARG A 121 -20.38 -5.45 5.89
N ASN A 122 -20.18 -5.92 7.13
CA ASN A 122 -18.85 -6.31 7.63
C ASN A 122 -18.27 -7.45 6.80
N LEU A 123 -19.03 -8.48 6.48
CA LEU A 123 -18.60 -9.61 5.68
C LEU A 123 -18.25 -9.19 4.25
N ALA A 124 -19.08 -8.38 3.61
CA ALA A 124 -18.80 -7.85 2.28
C ALA A 124 -17.51 -7.01 2.25
N ARG A 125 -17.27 -6.19 3.29
CA ARG A 125 -16.03 -5.42 3.43
C ARG A 125 -14.82 -6.31 3.67
N PHE A 126 -14.94 -7.35 4.49
CA PHE A 126 -13.87 -8.32 4.70
C PHE A 126 -13.54 -9.08 3.40
N VAL A 127 -14.56 -9.51 2.66
CA VAL A 127 -14.39 -10.19 1.36
C VAL A 127 -13.73 -9.24 0.34
N ALA A 128 -14.17 -7.98 0.28
CA ALA A 128 -13.49 -6.97 -0.54
C ALA A 128 -12.02 -6.84 -0.15
N GLY A 129 -11.73 -6.81 1.15
CA GLY A 129 -10.37 -6.75 1.70
C GLY A 129 -9.49 -7.91 1.25
N LEU A 130 -10.01 -9.15 1.22
CA LEU A 130 -9.28 -10.30 0.68
C LEU A 130 -8.80 -10.06 -0.75
N GLY A 131 -9.64 -9.44 -1.58
CA GLY A 131 -9.28 -9.02 -2.93
C GLY A 131 -8.16 -7.97 -2.92
N PHE A 132 -8.34 -6.88 -2.16
CA PHE A 132 -7.35 -5.80 -2.05
C PHE A 132 -5.96 -6.32 -1.68
N GLY A 133 -5.87 -7.14 -0.62
CA GLY A 133 -4.60 -7.70 -0.19
C GLY A 133 -3.94 -8.59 -1.23
N THR A 134 -4.72 -9.31 -2.02
CA THR A 134 -4.23 -10.24 -3.04
C THR A 134 -3.68 -9.52 -4.29
N ALA A 135 -4.22 -8.35 -4.65
CA ALA A 135 -3.90 -7.66 -5.89
C ALA A 135 -2.44 -7.16 -5.95
N ALA A 136 -1.97 -6.48 -4.91
CA ALA A 136 -0.66 -5.82 -4.91
C ALA A 136 0.53 -6.77 -5.08
N PRO A 137 0.70 -7.87 -4.30
CA PRO A 137 1.84 -8.77 -4.45
C PRO A 137 1.87 -9.44 -5.82
N ASN A 138 0.69 -9.83 -6.33
CA ASN A 138 0.58 -10.48 -7.63
C ASN A 138 0.84 -9.51 -8.80
N GLY A 139 0.35 -8.27 -8.71
CA GLY A 139 0.65 -7.22 -9.69
C GLY A 139 2.14 -6.88 -9.76
N LEU A 140 2.79 -6.74 -8.59
CA LEU A 140 4.23 -6.50 -8.50
C LEU A 140 5.05 -7.65 -9.09
N ALA A 141 4.67 -8.91 -8.81
CA ALA A 141 5.34 -10.08 -9.36
C ALA A 141 5.24 -10.12 -10.89
N LEU A 142 4.06 -9.85 -11.47
CA LEU A 142 3.86 -9.80 -12.92
C LEU A 142 4.75 -8.73 -13.59
N VAL A 143 4.81 -7.54 -13.00
CA VAL A 143 5.65 -6.46 -13.52
C VAL A 143 7.14 -6.79 -13.38
N ALA A 144 7.55 -7.38 -12.25
CA ALA A 144 8.94 -7.80 -12.04
C ALA A 144 9.38 -8.89 -13.03
N ASP A 145 8.48 -9.79 -13.41
CA ASP A 145 8.77 -10.88 -14.36
C ASP A 145 8.92 -10.40 -15.79
N TRP A 146 8.07 -9.46 -16.22
CA TRP A 146 7.99 -9.11 -17.64
C TRP A 146 8.74 -7.84 -18.02
N LEU A 147 9.08 -6.94 -17.09
CA LEU A 147 9.74 -5.70 -17.44
C LEU A 147 11.27 -5.83 -17.49
N PRO A 148 11.93 -5.15 -18.47
CA PRO A 148 13.39 -5.05 -18.53
C PRO A 148 14.01 -4.53 -17.24
N SER A 149 15.18 -5.04 -16.87
CA SER A 149 15.89 -4.65 -15.63
C SER A 149 16.17 -3.14 -15.57
N SER A 150 16.42 -2.51 -16.71
CA SER A 150 16.69 -1.06 -16.84
C SER A 150 15.53 -0.17 -16.37
N VAL A 151 14.29 -0.65 -16.44
CA VAL A 151 13.09 0.12 -16.07
C VAL A 151 12.32 -0.48 -14.88
N ARG A 152 12.67 -1.70 -14.48
CA ARG A 152 11.96 -2.46 -13.41
C ARG A 152 11.89 -1.69 -12.10
N THR A 153 13.01 -1.14 -11.64
CA THR A 153 13.04 -0.37 -10.39
C THR A 153 12.10 0.83 -10.44
N ARG A 154 12.08 1.57 -11.56
CA ARG A 154 11.16 2.71 -11.75
C ARG A 154 9.71 2.27 -11.78
N ALA A 155 9.43 1.13 -12.43
CA ALA A 155 8.08 0.56 -12.49
C ALA A 155 7.59 0.13 -11.10
N VAL A 156 8.43 -0.51 -10.29
CA VAL A 156 8.08 -0.89 -8.90
C VAL A 156 7.80 0.34 -8.04
N VAL A 157 8.62 1.40 -8.16
CA VAL A 157 8.36 2.68 -7.48
C VAL A 157 7.03 3.29 -7.91
N LEU A 158 6.73 3.28 -9.21
CA LEU A 158 5.45 3.79 -9.73
C LEU A 158 4.25 2.98 -9.18
N LEU A 159 4.38 1.65 -9.11
CA LEU A 159 3.34 0.80 -8.54
C LEU A 159 3.16 0.99 -7.03
N SER A 160 4.23 1.31 -6.30
CA SER A 160 4.14 1.55 -4.85
C SER A 160 3.33 2.79 -4.48
N VAL A 161 3.26 3.78 -5.38
CA VAL A 161 2.44 4.99 -5.19
C VAL A 161 1.06 4.90 -5.84
N ALA A 162 0.75 3.81 -6.54
CA ALA A 162 -0.53 3.63 -7.24
C ALA A 162 -1.73 3.65 -6.29
N VAL A 163 -1.64 2.94 -5.15
CA VAL A 163 -2.73 2.85 -4.16
C VAL A 163 -3.04 4.22 -3.56
N PRO A 164 -2.09 4.99 -2.96
CA PRO A 164 -2.41 6.32 -2.46
C PRO A 164 -2.80 7.30 -3.56
N LEU A 165 -2.25 7.19 -4.78
CA LEU A 165 -2.69 8.00 -5.92
C LEU A 165 -4.16 7.68 -6.27
N GLY A 166 -4.54 6.40 -6.24
CA GLY A 166 -5.94 5.97 -6.35
C GLY A 166 -6.81 6.59 -5.27
N GLY A 167 -6.36 6.61 -4.00
CA GLY A 167 -7.07 7.26 -2.90
C GLY A 167 -7.31 8.75 -3.12
N ALA A 168 -6.32 9.48 -3.65
CA ALA A 168 -6.46 10.89 -4.01
C ALA A 168 -7.50 11.08 -5.13
N ILE A 169 -7.39 10.32 -6.22
CA ILE A 169 -8.36 10.35 -7.32
C ILE A 169 -9.75 9.96 -6.84
N GLY A 170 -9.86 8.98 -5.93
CA GLY A 170 -11.10 8.56 -5.31
C GLY A 170 -11.77 9.68 -4.53
N ALA A 171 -11.01 10.45 -3.74
CA ALA A 171 -11.54 11.59 -2.99
C ALA A 171 -12.13 12.66 -3.92
N ALA A 172 -11.42 13.02 -4.99
CA ALA A 172 -11.91 13.95 -6.00
C ALA A 172 -13.13 13.38 -6.75
N GLY A 173 -13.10 12.09 -7.13
CA GLY A 173 -14.18 11.41 -7.84
C GLY A 173 -15.46 11.30 -7.02
N VAL A 174 -15.36 10.96 -5.74
CA VAL A 174 -16.51 10.95 -4.80
C VAL A 174 -17.11 12.33 -4.67
N GLY A 175 -16.29 13.39 -4.56
CA GLY A 175 -16.77 14.77 -4.51
C GLY A 175 -17.60 15.17 -5.73
N ALA A 176 -17.25 14.67 -6.92
CA ALA A 176 -17.97 14.90 -8.16
C ALA A 176 -19.21 14.01 -8.32
N LEU A 177 -19.15 12.75 -7.88
CA LEU A 177 -20.22 11.77 -8.10
C LEU A 177 -21.34 11.83 -7.06
N VAL A 178 -21.03 12.12 -5.79
CA VAL A 178 -22.04 12.16 -4.71
C VAL A 178 -23.21 13.09 -5.01
N PRO A 179 -23.02 14.33 -5.53
CA PRO A 179 -24.14 15.21 -5.86
C PRO A 179 -25.06 14.68 -6.95
N ILE A 180 -24.56 13.80 -7.82
CA ILE A 180 -25.27 13.28 -9.02
C ILE A 180 -25.99 11.96 -8.71
N SER A 181 -25.30 11.03 -8.04
CA SER A 181 -25.75 9.64 -7.90
C SER A 181 -25.74 9.12 -6.47
N GLY A 182 -25.50 9.99 -5.51
CA GLY A 182 -25.39 9.62 -4.11
C GLY A 182 -24.17 8.73 -3.80
N TRP A 183 -24.07 8.27 -2.58
CA TRP A 183 -23.00 7.34 -2.18
C TRP A 183 -23.14 5.96 -2.84
N GLN A 184 -24.38 5.51 -3.13
CA GLN A 184 -24.66 4.25 -3.83
C GLN A 184 -24.02 4.26 -5.22
N GLY A 185 -24.18 5.36 -5.96
CA GLY A 185 -23.57 5.53 -7.28
C GLY A 185 -22.05 5.44 -7.25
N CYS A 186 -21.39 5.90 -6.17
CA CYS A 186 -19.95 5.77 -6.01
C CYS A 186 -19.52 4.31 -5.89
N PHE A 187 -20.25 3.48 -5.13
CA PHE A 187 -19.97 2.05 -5.01
C PHE A 187 -20.17 1.31 -6.32
N LEU A 188 -21.27 1.62 -7.04
CA LEU A 188 -21.55 1.03 -8.37
C LEU A 188 -20.48 1.41 -9.39
N ALA A 189 -20.05 2.66 -9.41
CA ALA A 189 -19.02 3.14 -10.32
C ALA A 189 -17.67 2.45 -10.04
N VAL A 190 -17.23 2.39 -8.78
CA VAL A 190 -15.94 1.80 -8.40
C VAL A 190 -15.95 0.29 -8.63
N GLY A 191 -17.01 -0.42 -8.23
CA GLY A 191 -17.12 -1.85 -8.47
C GLY A 191 -17.21 -2.21 -9.97
N GLY A 192 -17.99 -1.45 -10.74
CA GLY A 192 -18.08 -1.61 -12.20
C GLY A 192 -16.75 -1.33 -12.91
N LEU A 193 -16.05 -0.25 -12.52
CA LEU A 193 -14.74 0.09 -13.05
C LEU A 193 -13.71 -0.99 -12.73
N SER A 194 -13.75 -1.58 -11.53
CA SER A 194 -12.89 -2.72 -11.17
C SER A 194 -13.07 -3.89 -12.14
N LEU A 195 -14.31 -4.27 -12.42
CA LEU A 195 -14.61 -5.37 -13.37
C LEU A 195 -14.18 -5.02 -14.80
N ALA A 196 -14.35 -3.77 -15.22
CA ALA A 196 -13.88 -3.29 -16.52
C ALA A 196 -12.34 -3.36 -16.63
N ILE A 197 -11.62 -2.95 -15.59
CA ILE A 197 -10.15 -3.05 -15.55
C ILE A 197 -9.72 -4.52 -15.49
N ALA A 198 -10.46 -5.40 -14.81
CA ALA A 198 -10.20 -6.85 -14.84
C ALA A 198 -10.22 -7.42 -16.27
N ILE A 199 -11.15 -6.96 -17.12
CA ILE A 199 -11.18 -7.33 -18.55
C ILE A 199 -9.92 -6.84 -19.27
N ILE A 200 -9.46 -5.62 -18.98
CA ILE A 200 -8.20 -5.06 -19.55
C ILE A 200 -7.00 -5.91 -19.12
N VAL A 201 -6.90 -6.25 -17.83
CA VAL A 201 -5.84 -7.13 -17.30
C VAL A 201 -5.91 -8.51 -17.97
N ALA A 202 -7.12 -9.07 -18.14
CA ALA A 202 -7.31 -10.36 -18.80
C ALA A 202 -6.87 -10.34 -20.28
N ALA A 203 -7.04 -9.23 -20.97
CA ALA A 203 -6.69 -9.09 -22.39
C ALA A 203 -5.17 -8.85 -22.61
N PHE A 204 -4.55 -8.03 -21.78
CA PHE A 204 -3.22 -7.49 -22.07
C PHE A 204 -2.10 -8.06 -21.17
N VAL A 205 -2.38 -8.51 -19.96
CA VAL A 205 -1.36 -9.00 -19.03
C VAL A 205 -1.20 -10.51 -19.21
N PRO A 206 -0.03 -11.02 -19.61
CA PRO A 206 0.24 -12.46 -19.68
C PRO A 206 0.45 -13.05 -18.29
N GLU A 207 0.40 -14.39 -18.18
CA GLU A 207 0.72 -15.09 -16.92
C GLU A 207 2.20 -14.95 -16.58
N SER A 208 2.54 -14.99 -15.29
CA SER A 208 3.92 -14.91 -14.79
C SER A 208 4.82 -15.94 -15.46
N SER A 209 5.97 -15.48 -15.98
CA SER A 209 6.97 -16.38 -16.59
C SER A 209 7.54 -17.34 -15.56
N SER A 210 7.82 -16.87 -14.36
CA SER A 210 8.32 -17.69 -13.24
C SER A 210 7.34 -18.80 -12.84
N TYR A 211 6.02 -18.50 -12.85
CA TYR A 211 4.99 -19.51 -12.63
C TYR A 211 4.93 -20.53 -13.76
N LEU A 212 4.92 -20.08 -15.02
CA LEU A 212 4.83 -20.97 -16.18
C LEU A 212 5.99 -21.95 -16.24
N VAL A 213 7.21 -21.49 -15.94
CA VAL A 213 8.41 -22.34 -15.88
C VAL A 213 8.29 -23.37 -14.74
N ARG A 214 7.94 -22.93 -13.52
CA ARG A 214 7.79 -23.84 -12.36
C ARG A 214 6.68 -24.88 -12.55
N SER A 215 5.62 -24.53 -13.27
CA SER A 215 4.49 -25.45 -13.58
C SER A 215 4.77 -26.38 -14.74
N GLY A 216 5.97 -26.35 -15.33
CA GLY A 216 6.35 -27.18 -16.48
C GLY A 216 5.74 -26.74 -17.82
N ASN A 217 5.02 -25.61 -17.87
CA ASN A 217 4.38 -25.11 -19.08
C ASN A 217 5.35 -24.26 -19.92
N LEU A 218 6.53 -24.78 -20.26
CA LEU A 218 7.59 -24.07 -20.99
C LEU A 218 7.08 -23.53 -22.33
N HIS A 219 6.28 -24.28 -23.06
CA HIS A 219 5.72 -23.83 -24.34
C HIS A 219 4.85 -22.55 -24.19
N LYS A 220 4.07 -22.43 -23.10
CA LYS A 220 3.30 -21.20 -22.83
C LYS A 220 4.18 -20.05 -22.40
N ALA A 221 5.29 -20.34 -21.68
CA ALA A 221 6.28 -19.33 -21.29
C ALA A 221 6.97 -18.77 -22.53
N ASP A 222 7.44 -19.61 -23.45
CA ASP A 222 8.06 -19.22 -24.70
C ASP A 222 7.07 -18.46 -25.62
N ALA A 223 5.83 -18.92 -25.73
CA ALA A 223 4.80 -18.22 -26.51
C ALA A 223 4.49 -16.82 -25.95
N ALA A 224 4.42 -16.66 -24.62
CA ALA A 224 4.22 -15.35 -23.99
C ALA A 224 5.44 -14.46 -24.20
N PHE A 225 6.65 -15.00 -24.12
CA PHE A 225 7.91 -14.30 -24.37
C PHE A 225 7.98 -13.79 -25.81
N LEU A 226 7.75 -14.65 -26.80
CA LEU A 226 7.70 -14.28 -28.22
C LEU A 226 6.63 -13.22 -28.50
N ARG A 227 5.46 -13.33 -27.83
CA ARG A 227 4.40 -12.33 -27.96
C ARG A 227 4.83 -10.97 -27.47
N ILE A 228 5.65 -10.85 -26.41
CA ILE A 228 6.09 -9.58 -25.83
C ILE A 228 7.27 -9.01 -26.60
N TYR A 229 8.31 -9.80 -26.85
CA TYR A 229 9.61 -9.37 -27.36
C TYR A 229 9.79 -9.48 -28.88
N ARG A 230 8.88 -10.11 -29.61
CA ARG A 230 8.71 -10.26 -31.07
C ARG A 230 9.96 -10.63 -31.89
N LYS A 231 11.03 -9.86 -31.92
CA LYS A 231 12.18 -10.04 -32.83
C LYS A 231 13.51 -10.46 -32.19
N ASN A 232 13.63 -10.33 -30.88
CA ASN A 232 14.88 -10.59 -30.16
C ASN A 232 14.77 -11.82 -29.25
N ALA A 233 13.78 -12.68 -29.49
CA ALA A 233 13.54 -13.85 -28.67
C ALA A 233 14.15 -15.07 -29.36
N GLU A 234 15.06 -15.73 -28.68
CA GLU A 234 15.51 -17.07 -29.08
C GLU A 234 14.35 -18.05 -28.89
N GLU A 235 14.04 -18.81 -29.92
CA GLU A 235 13.07 -19.87 -29.85
C GLU A 235 13.52 -20.89 -28.79
N ASN A 236 12.67 -21.26 -27.85
CA ASN A 236 12.97 -22.11 -26.69
C ASN A 236 13.86 -21.46 -25.59
N TYR A 237 13.73 -20.16 -25.37
CA TYR A 237 14.51 -19.41 -24.36
C TYR A 237 14.47 -20.03 -22.95
N PHE A 238 13.30 -20.46 -22.49
CA PHE A 238 13.14 -21.08 -21.16
C PHE A 238 13.55 -22.55 -21.14
N LYS A 239 13.47 -23.24 -22.27
CA LYS A 239 13.83 -24.66 -22.40
C LYS A 239 15.34 -24.87 -22.29
N SER A 240 16.13 -23.90 -22.77
CA SER A 240 17.60 -23.95 -22.72
C SER A 240 18.19 -23.57 -21.36
N ARG A 241 17.40 -23.03 -20.44
CA ARG A 241 17.86 -22.46 -19.15
C ARG A 241 17.29 -23.14 -17.91
N ASN A 242 16.70 -24.31 -18.02
CA ASN A 242 15.97 -24.98 -16.93
C ASN A 242 16.88 -25.69 -15.88
N ASP A 243 18.12 -25.20 -15.67
CA ASP A 243 19.06 -25.74 -14.69
C ASP A 243 19.25 -24.77 -13.52
N GLY A 244 18.31 -24.74 -12.58
CA GLY A 244 18.50 -23.93 -11.38
C GLY A 244 17.38 -24.08 -10.36
N GLY A 245 17.58 -24.95 -9.39
CA GLY A 245 16.68 -25.10 -8.24
C GLY A 245 16.57 -23.82 -7.42
N SER A 246 15.36 -23.37 -7.17
CA SER A 246 15.08 -22.26 -6.26
C SER A 246 15.35 -22.73 -4.83
N GLU A 247 16.31 -22.14 -4.15
CA GLU A 247 16.46 -22.27 -2.71
C GLU A 247 15.18 -21.79 -2.02
N ARG A 248 14.65 -22.64 -1.14
CA ARG A 248 13.46 -22.28 -0.34
C ARG A 248 13.89 -21.21 0.68
N PRO A 249 13.17 -20.06 0.77
CA PRO A 249 13.45 -19.08 1.80
C PRO A 249 13.32 -19.72 3.19
N SER A 250 14.26 -19.40 4.09
CA SER A 250 14.22 -19.91 5.46
C SER A 250 13.02 -19.28 6.21
N ILE A 251 12.27 -20.13 6.88
CA ILE A 251 11.11 -19.69 7.69
C ILE A 251 11.65 -19.31 9.06
N GLY A 252 11.82 -18.00 9.29
CA GLY A 252 12.18 -17.44 10.59
C GLY A 252 13.22 -16.33 10.50
N VAL A 253 13.15 -15.36 11.44
CA VAL A 253 14.14 -14.28 11.57
C VAL A 253 15.12 -14.65 12.68
N PRO A 254 16.45 -14.74 12.40
CA PRO A 254 17.46 -15.10 13.39
C PRO A 254 17.45 -14.13 14.58
N GLN A 255 17.90 -14.62 15.76
CA GLN A 255 17.92 -13.81 17.00
C GLN A 255 18.70 -12.51 16.87
N ALA A 256 19.74 -12.48 16.05
CA ALA A 256 20.56 -11.30 15.78
C ALA A 256 19.75 -10.13 15.18
N TYR A 257 18.62 -10.38 14.55
CA TYR A 257 17.77 -9.35 13.91
C TYR A 257 16.49 -9.05 14.70
N ARG A 258 16.31 -9.59 15.91
CA ARG A 258 15.11 -9.36 16.73
C ARG A 258 14.89 -7.89 17.07
N ARG A 259 15.95 -7.15 17.39
CA ARG A 259 15.85 -5.72 17.69
C ARG A 259 15.37 -4.93 16.47
N LEU A 260 15.97 -5.19 15.30
CA LEU A 260 15.53 -4.61 14.05
C LEU A 260 14.06 -4.95 13.78
N LEU A 261 13.66 -6.21 13.94
CA LEU A 261 12.29 -6.67 13.70
C LEU A 261 11.29 -5.95 14.62
N PHE A 262 11.50 -5.98 15.92
CA PHE A 262 10.60 -5.33 16.87
C PHE A 262 10.55 -3.81 16.66
N GLY A 263 11.70 -3.16 16.44
CA GLY A 263 11.78 -1.74 16.18
C GLY A 263 11.02 -1.34 14.92
N THR A 264 11.23 -2.07 13.82
CA THR A 264 10.56 -1.79 12.55
C THR A 264 9.06 -2.08 12.59
N MET A 265 8.65 -3.18 13.25
CA MET A 265 7.23 -3.51 13.44
C MET A 265 6.52 -2.43 14.25
N LEU A 266 7.09 -2.03 15.39
CA LEU A 266 6.49 -1.00 16.26
C LEU A 266 6.42 0.36 15.56
N THR A 267 7.51 0.77 14.90
CA THR A 267 7.54 2.03 14.16
C THR A 267 6.52 2.04 13.03
N TYR A 268 6.45 0.96 12.25
CA TYR A 268 5.54 0.89 11.10
C TYR A 268 4.08 0.76 11.52
N PHE A 269 3.78 0.06 12.62
CA PHE A 269 2.48 0.07 13.28
C PHE A 269 2.02 1.50 13.57
N CYS A 270 2.85 2.29 14.25
CA CYS A 270 2.52 3.66 14.63
C CYS A 270 2.33 4.58 13.41
N ILE A 271 3.18 4.47 12.38
CA ILE A 271 3.04 5.23 11.14
C ILE A 271 1.68 4.97 10.51
N GLN A 272 1.33 3.69 10.32
CA GLN A 272 0.09 3.31 9.66
C GLN A 272 -1.14 3.63 10.51
N PHE A 273 -1.04 3.53 11.83
CA PHE A 273 -2.07 3.96 12.77
C PHE A 273 -2.45 5.43 12.54
N VAL A 274 -1.46 6.32 12.43
CA VAL A 274 -1.72 7.76 12.23
C VAL A 274 -2.19 8.06 10.80
N ILE A 275 -1.60 7.45 9.78
CA ILE A 275 -2.03 7.63 8.38
C ILE A 275 -3.51 7.25 8.21
N PHE A 276 -3.90 6.08 8.71
CA PHE A 276 -5.29 5.61 8.59
C PHE A 276 -6.23 6.29 9.60
N GLY A 277 -5.72 6.87 10.68
CA GLY A 277 -6.46 7.78 11.51
C GLY A 277 -6.99 8.98 10.71
N PHE A 278 -6.12 9.62 9.94
CA PHE A 278 -6.54 10.70 9.04
C PHE A 278 -7.33 10.18 7.83
N ALA A 279 -6.78 9.24 7.07
CA ALA A 279 -7.44 8.77 5.84
C ALA A 279 -8.81 8.12 6.10
N GLY A 280 -8.98 7.46 7.25
CA GLY A 280 -10.20 6.77 7.62
C GLY A 280 -11.26 7.68 8.23
N TRP A 281 -10.87 8.53 9.16
CA TRP A 281 -11.80 9.27 10.00
C TRP A 281 -11.90 10.77 9.69
N ALA A 282 -11.08 11.32 8.77
CA ALA A 282 -11.07 12.76 8.48
C ALA A 282 -12.43 13.27 8.02
N THR A 283 -13.13 12.53 7.16
CA THR A 283 -14.47 12.94 6.70
C THR A 283 -15.48 13.01 7.85
N VAL A 284 -15.40 12.08 8.80
CA VAL A 284 -16.31 12.03 9.96
C VAL A 284 -16.01 13.17 10.92
N PHE A 285 -14.78 13.25 11.47
CA PHE A 285 -14.50 14.26 12.49
C PHE A 285 -14.53 15.69 11.94
N LEU A 286 -14.23 15.92 10.65
CA LEU A 286 -14.35 17.25 10.05
C LEU A 286 -15.82 17.65 9.84
N THR A 287 -16.67 16.74 9.32
CA THR A 287 -18.10 17.07 9.15
C THR A 287 -18.80 17.27 10.48
N ASP A 288 -18.41 16.54 11.52
CA ASP A 288 -18.90 16.69 12.88
C ASP A 288 -18.57 18.08 13.46
N LYS A 289 -17.42 18.65 13.07
CA LYS A 289 -16.98 20.01 13.40
C LYS A 289 -17.56 21.10 12.49
N GLY A 290 -18.53 20.78 11.63
CA GLY A 290 -19.22 21.74 10.78
C GLY A 290 -18.54 22.02 9.44
N PHE A 291 -17.50 21.27 9.06
CA PHE A 291 -16.97 21.35 7.70
C PHE A 291 -17.96 20.73 6.70
N SER A 292 -18.07 21.31 5.52
CA SER A 292 -18.84 20.70 4.45
C SER A 292 -18.17 19.40 3.95
N LEU A 293 -18.95 18.47 3.39
CA LEU A 293 -18.40 17.23 2.82
C LEU A 293 -17.29 17.49 1.76
N PRO A 294 -17.44 18.46 0.83
CA PRO A 294 -16.35 18.78 -0.09
C PRO A 294 -15.04 19.22 0.59
N GLN A 295 -15.12 20.00 1.69
CA GLN A 295 -13.94 20.37 2.47
C GLN A 295 -13.28 19.16 3.14
N ALA A 296 -14.07 18.28 3.75
CA ALA A 296 -13.57 17.06 4.34
C ALA A 296 -12.94 16.10 3.29
N LEU A 297 -13.51 16.02 2.09
CA LEU A 297 -12.91 15.26 0.97
C LEU A 297 -11.59 15.88 0.49
N THR A 298 -11.47 17.22 0.52
CA THR A 298 -10.21 17.91 0.23
C THR A 298 -9.11 17.50 1.20
N ALA A 299 -9.41 17.39 2.50
CA ALA A 299 -8.46 16.93 3.49
C ALA A 299 -7.97 15.49 3.18
N VAL A 300 -8.85 14.55 2.82
CA VAL A 300 -8.46 13.18 2.45
C VAL A 300 -7.69 13.15 1.13
N PHE A 301 -8.05 14.00 0.15
CA PHE A 301 -7.25 14.19 -1.06
C PHE A 301 -5.82 14.62 -0.71
N LEU A 302 -5.64 15.60 0.18
CA LEU A 302 -4.35 16.08 0.64
C LEU A 302 -3.54 14.98 1.36
N VAL A 303 -4.18 14.18 2.21
CA VAL A 303 -3.53 13.04 2.89
C VAL A 303 -2.90 12.10 1.87
N ASN A 304 -3.62 11.73 0.84
CA ASN A 304 -3.13 10.80 -0.17
C ASN A 304 -2.13 11.46 -1.13
N ALA A 305 -2.44 12.64 -1.67
CA ALA A 305 -1.62 13.33 -2.66
C ALA A 305 -0.26 13.77 -2.08
N LEU A 306 -0.26 14.42 -0.90
CA LEU A 306 0.98 14.85 -0.25
C LEU A 306 1.75 13.67 0.33
N GLY A 307 1.05 12.61 0.75
CA GLY A 307 1.70 11.33 1.11
C GLY A 307 2.51 10.75 -0.05
N VAL A 308 1.98 10.78 -1.28
CA VAL A 308 2.72 10.38 -2.50
C VAL A 308 3.94 11.27 -2.73
N VAL A 309 3.79 12.59 -2.63
CA VAL A 309 4.92 13.52 -2.80
C VAL A 309 6.00 13.26 -1.74
N GLY A 310 5.61 13.04 -0.48
CA GLY A 310 6.51 12.66 0.60
C GLY A 310 7.24 11.35 0.32
N ALA A 311 6.52 10.33 -0.14
CA ALA A 311 7.10 9.03 -0.50
C ALA A 311 8.13 9.15 -1.63
N LEU A 312 7.84 9.89 -2.69
CA LEU A 312 8.76 10.10 -3.81
C LEU A 312 10.00 10.91 -3.44
N SER A 313 9.86 11.88 -2.54
CA SER A 313 10.99 12.70 -2.06
C SER A 313 11.97 11.93 -1.15
N THR A 314 11.54 10.78 -0.63
CA THR A 314 12.29 10.00 0.38
C THR A 314 13.69 9.60 -0.10
N SER A 315 13.83 9.15 -1.36
CA SER A 315 15.12 8.69 -1.88
C SER A 315 16.19 9.77 -1.75
N PHE A 316 15.85 11.01 -2.12
CA PHE A 316 16.73 12.16 -2.00
C PHE A 316 17.01 12.53 -0.54
N LEU A 317 15.98 12.52 0.30
CA LEU A 317 16.08 12.92 1.70
C LEU A 317 16.90 11.93 2.54
N VAL A 318 16.72 10.61 2.32
CA VAL A 318 17.48 9.56 3.03
C VAL A 318 18.96 9.63 2.67
N GLU A 319 19.32 9.83 1.40
CA GLU A 319 20.70 9.96 0.97
C GLU A 319 21.40 11.18 1.61
N ARG A 320 20.67 12.28 1.80
CA ARG A 320 21.22 13.52 2.34
C ARG A 320 21.31 13.53 3.87
N PHE A 321 20.29 13.04 4.59
CA PHE A 321 20.16 13.19 6.04
C PHE A 321 20.33 11.88 6.81
N GLY A 322 20.26 10.74 6.13
CA GLY A 322 20.20 9.42 6.74
C GLY A 322 18.80 9.10 7.28
N SER A 323 18.52 7.81 7.46
CA SER A 323 17.17 7.35 7.84
C SER A 323 16.78 7.75 9.27
N PHE A 324 17.69 7.72 10.24
CA PHE A 324 17.37 8.06 11.63
C PHE A 324 16.89 9.52 11.80
N ARG A 325 17.68 10.48 11.27
CA ARG A 325 17.36 11.90 11.38
C ARG A 325 16.09 12.23 10.62
N LEU A 326 15.93 11.67 9.41
CA LEU A 326 14.73 11.89 8.60
C LEU A 326 13.48 11.40 9.34
N LEU A 327 13.47 10.17 9.87
CA LEU A 327 12.34 9.63 10.64
C LEU A 327 12.02 10.47 11.87
N ALA A 328 13.05 10.87 12.63
CA ALA A 328 12.87 11.70 13.81
C ALA A 328 12.20 13.05 13.46
N VAL A 329 12.67 13.74 12.42
CA VAL A 329 12.06 14.99 11.94
C VAL A 329 10.63 14.74 11.46
N CYS A 330 10.39 13.71 10.68
CA CYS A 330 9.06 13.37 10.21
C CYS A 330 8.08 13.16 11.37
N PHE A 331 8.46 12.42 12.41
CA PHE A 331 7.58 12.17 13.56
C PHE A 331 7.36 13.42 14.40
N LEU A 332 8.39 14.22 14.67
CA LEU A 332 8.26 15.44 15.46
C LEU A 332 7.38 16.50 14.75
N VAL A 333 7.56 16.67 13.45
CA VAL A 333 6.74 17.60 12.66
C VAL A 333 5.29 17.09 12.56
N SER A 334 5.10 15.78 12.34
CA SER A 334 3.74 15.18 12.36
C SER A 334 3.09 15.32 13.73
N LEU A 335 3.84 15.15 14.81
CA LEU A 335 3.34 15.34 16.17
C LEU A 335 2.87 16.78 16.40
N ALA A 336 3.67 17.77 16.01
CA ALA A 336 3.29 19.18 16.11
C ALA A 336 2.03 19.49 15.26
N ALA A 337 1.94 18.90 14.06
CA ALA A 337 0.76 19.07 13.20
C ALA A 337 -0.50 18.46 13.81
N VAL A 338 -0.42 17.22 14.36
CA VAL A 338 -1.55 16.53 15.01
C VAL A 338 -2.03 17.31 16.24
N VAL A 339 -1.09 17.82 17.07
CA VAL A 339 -1.43 18.67 18.22
C VAL A 339 -2.10 19.95 17.74
N GLY A 340 -1.56 20.62 16.72
CA GLY A 340 -2.13 21.84 16.15
C GLY A 340 -3.57 21.65 15.64
N ILE A 341 -3.82 20.55 14.91
CA ILE A 341 -5.17 20.20 14.44
C ILE A 341 -6.09 19.97 15.64
N GLY A 342 -5.67 19.18 16.64
CA GLY A 342 -6.46 18.92 17.85
C GLY A 342 -6.83 20.22 18.59
N VAL A 343 -5.89 21.15 18.75
CA VAL A 343 -6.13 22.44 19.41
C VAL A 343 -7.11 23.31 18.62
N ILE A 344 -6.98 23.38 17.27
CA ILE A 344 -7.89 24.17 16.43
C ILE A 344 -9.31 23.61 16.54
N LEU A 345 -9.44 22.27 16.45
CA LEU A 345 -10.76 21.64 16.49
C LEU A 345 -11.40 21.67 17.88
N ALA A 346 -10.61 21.60 18.97
CA ALA A 346 -11.12 21.69 20.35
C ALA A 346 -11.66 23.10 20.69
N ASN A 347 -11.08 24.15 20.13
CA ASN A 347 -11.53 25.53 20.39
C ASN A 347 -12.77 25.96 19.59
N ASN A 348 -13.48 25.04 18.95
CA ASN A 348 -14.71 25.26 18.17
C ASN A 348 -14.62 26.38 17.09
N VAL A 349 -13.41 26.74 16.70
CA VAL A 349 -13.16 27.81 15.72
C VAL A 349 -13.31 27.30 14.28
N ALA A 350 -13.39 25.98 14.12
CA ALA A 350 -13.18 25.30 12.84
C ALA A 350 -14.27 25.57 11.79
N GLY A 351 -15.54 25.64 12.16
CA GLY A 351 -16.63 25.81 11.19
C GLY A 351 -16.95 27.28 10.81
N SER A 352 -16.37 28.26 11.51
CA SER A 352 -16.81 29.65 11.42
C SER A 352 -15.89 30.59 10.64
N THR A 353 -14.65 30.20 10.37
CA THR A 353 -13.71 31.06 9.65
C THR A 353 -12.94 30.33 8.55
N HIS A 354 -12.83 30.96 7.36
CA HIS A 354 -12.00 30.42 6.27
C HIS A 354 -10.55 30.17 6.69
N ILE A 355 -10.02 30.96 7.62
CA ILE A 355 -8.64 30.85 8.12
C ILE A 355 -8.45 29.52 8.85
N ALA A 356 -9.42 29.07 9.66
CA ALA A 356 -9.32 27.80 10.39
C ALA A 356 -9.33 26.60 9.43
N ILE A 357 -10.13 26.66 8.37
CA ILE A 357 -10.17 25.60 7.34
C ILE A 357 -8.81 25.46 6.66
N TRP A 358 -8.24 26.56 6.17
CA TRP A 358 -6.93 26.55 5.53
C TRP A 358 -5.80 26.09 6.47
N ALA A 359 -5.88 26.45 7.76
CA ALA A 359 -4.90 26.02 8.75
C ALA A 359 -4.96 24.50 8.99
N VAL A 360 -6.16 23.93 9.11
CA VAL A 360 -6.35 22.49 9.27
C VAL A 360 -5.86 21.75 8.03
N ASP A 361 -6.23 22.18 6.84
CA ASP A 361 -5.80 21.57 5.58
C ASP A 361 -4.27 21.62 5.42
N ALA A 362 -3.64 22.76 5.77
CA ALA A 362 -2.18 22.91 5.71
C ALA A 362 -1.46 21.96 6.70
N LEU A 363 -1.99 21.81 7.92
CA LEU A 363 -1.42 20.90 8.92
C LEU A 363 -1.62 19.43 8.51
N ILE A 364 -2.78 19.07 7.96
CA ILE A 364 -3.04 17.74 7.41
C ILE A 364 -2.08 17.46 6.25
N ALA A 365 -1.92 18.39 5.32
CA ALA A 365 -1.00 18.28 4.20
C ALA A 365 0.46 18.07 4.65
N LEU A 366 0.90 18.84 5.66
CA LEU A 366 2.23 18.73 6.25
C LEU A 366 2.43 17.37 6.93
N ALA A 367 1.49 16.94 7.75
CA ALA A 367 1.53 15.63 8.40
C ALA A 367 1.57 14.49 7.37
N ALA A 368 0.74 14.56 6.33
CA ALA A 368 0.68 13.58 5.26
C ALA A 368 2.00 13.45 4.48
N PHE A 369 2.62 14.59 4.13
CA PHE A 369 3.94 14.60 3.49
C PHE A 369 5.00 13.92 4.37
N MET A 370 5.04 14.28 5.65
CA MET A 370 6.00 13.71 6.60
C MET A 370 5.76 12.22 6.85
N LEU A 371 4.51 11.79 7.02
CA LEU A 371 4.16 10.39 7.26
C LEU A 371 4.37 9.52 6.00
N GLY A 372 4.10 10.05 4.81
CA GLY A 372 4.41 9.37 3.54
C GLY A 372 5.91 9.16 3.37
N SER A 373 6.72 10.19 3.68
CA SER A 373 8.17 10.08 3.70
C SER A 373 8.65 9.08 4.76
N ALA A 374 8.09 9.10 5.97
CA ALA A 374 8.44 8.17 7.03
C ALA A 374 8.10 6.72 6.67
N SER A 375 6.92 6.48 6.08
CA SER A 375 6.49 5.16 5.63
C SER A 375 7.47 4.56 4.62
N THR A 376 7.83 5.32 3.59
CA THR A 376 8.79 4.87 2.55
C THR A 376 10.20 4.73 3.09
N THR A 377 10.63 5.62 4.00
CA THR A 377 11.93 5.48 4.70
C THR A 377 11.98 4.17 5.48
N MET A 378 10.90 3.81 6.17
CA MET A 378 10.83 2.59 6.95
C MET A 378 10.87 1.34 6.07
N TRP A 379 10.22 1.37 4.90
CA TRP A 379 10.35 0.33 3.88
C TRP A 379 11.81 0.14 3.44
N THR A 380 12.53 1.25 3.20
CA THR A 380 13.93 1.23 2.79
C THR A 380 14.82 0.65 3.90
N VAL A 381 14.56 1.01 5.16
CA VAL A 381 15.28 0.46 6.32
C VAL A 381 15.04 -1.05 6.45
N MET A 382 13.80 -1.52 6.31
CA MET A 382 13.48 -2.95 6.31
C MET A 382 14.16 -3.69 5.16
N ALA A 383 14.12 -3.13 3.95
CA ALA A 383 14.71 -3.75 2.76
C ALA A 383 16.24 -3.84 2.84
N ALA A 384 16.92 -2.84 3.42
CA ALA A 384 18.37 -2.78 3.55
C ALA A 384 18.90 -3.48 4.82
N GLY A 385 18.12 -3.51 5.90
CA GLY A 385 18.56 -4.00 7.20
C GLY A 385 18.64 -5.51 7.33
N TYR A 386 17.86 -6.26 6.53
CA TYR A 386 17.86 -7.73 6.56
C TYR A 386 18.75 -8.33 5.47
N PRO A 387 19.48 -9.43 5.77
CA PRO A 387 20.21 -10.18 4.76
C PRO A 387 19.24 -10.86 3.77
N PRO A 388 19.70 -11.18 2.55
CA PRO A 388 18.84 -11.70 1.47
C PRO A 388 17.96 -12.89 1.88
N GLU A 389 18.48 -13.80 2.73
CA GLU A 389 17.84 -15.06 3.13
C GLU A 389 16.56 -14.86 3.96
N VAL A 390 16.49 -13.80 4.77
CA VAL A 390 15.37 -13.52 5.68
C VAL A 390 14.68 -12.16 5.41
N ARG A 391 15.13 -11.43 4.38
CA ARG A 391 14.61 -10.10 4.02
C ARG A 391 13.10 -10.16 3.74
N GLY A 392 12.66 -11.15 2.96
CA GLY A 392 11.25 -11.31 2.64
C GLY A 392 10.38 -11.46 3.88
N THR A 393 10.79 -12.31 4.83
CA THR A 393 10.07 -12.54 6.09
C THR A 393 10.07 -11.28 6.97
N GLY A 394 11.22 -10.62 7.13
CA GLY A 394 11.33 -9.41 7.95
C GLY A 394 10.47 -8.26 7.43
N VAL A 395 10.48 -8.02 6.12
CA VAL A 395 9.64 -7.01 5.46
C VAL A 395 8.16 -7.37 5.59
N ALA A 396 7.77 -8.64 5.35
CA ALA A 396 6.38 -9.07 5.45
C ALA A 396 5.81 -8.88 6.85
N LEU A 397 6.58 -9.23 7.90
CA LEU A 397 6.15 -9.02 9.30
C LEU A 397 6.01 -7.53 9.64
N GLY A 398 6.94 -6.69 9.15
CA GLY A 398 6.82 -5.24 9.28
C GLY A 398 5.54 -4.70 8.65
N LEU A 399 5.23 -5.10 7.42
CA LEU A 399 4.01 -4.69 6.71
C LEU A 399 2.73 -5.19 7.39
N THR A 400 2.73 -6.42 7.87
CA THR A 400 1.61 -6.99 8.63
C THR A 400 1.34 -6.17 9.88
N SER A 401 2.38 -5.76 10.62
CA SER A 401 2.22 -4.91 11.80
C SER A 401 1.61 -3.55 11.46
N GLY A 402 2.00 -2.96 10.33
CA GLY A 402 1.37 -1.74 9.82
C GLY A 402 -0.11 -1.93 9.48
N GLY A 403 -0.47 -3.04 8.84
CA GLY A 403 -1.87 -3.41 8.58
C GLY A 403 -2.69 -3.53 9.88
N ILE A 404 -2.10 -4.13 10.92
CA ILE A 404 -2.72 -4.21 12.25
C ILE A 404 -2.89 -2.80 12.85
N GLY A 405 -1.90 -1.90 12.72
CA GLY A 405 -1.99 -0.52 13.16
C GLY A 405 -3.13 0.24 12.48
N SER A 406 -3.25 0.10 11.16
CA SER A 406 -4.35 0.67 10.38
C SER A 406 -5.72 0.15 10.83
N ALA A 407 -5.85 -1.16 11.00
CA ALA A 407 -7.10 -1.78 11.45
C ALA A 407 -7.45 -1.36 12.88
N ALA A 408 -6.45 -1.23 13.76
CA ALA A 408 -6.64 -0.81 15.15
C ALA A 408 -7.27 0.59 15.25
N ILE A 409 -6.74 1.59 14.55
CA ILE A 409 -7.32 2.95 14.58
C ILE A 409 -8.68 3.02 13.90
N LEU A 410 -8.92 2.26 12.84
CA LEU A 410 -10.25 2.23 12.23
C LEU A 410 -11.27 1.59 13.17
N LEU A 411 -10.92 0.51 13.87
CA LEU A 411 -11.77 -0.18 14.80
C LEU A 411 -12.08 0.66 16.05
N THR A 412 -11.05 1.26 16.65
CA THR A 412 -11.16 1.98 17.92
C THR A 412 -11.51 3.46 17.77
N GLY A 413 -11.17 4.06 16.60
CA GLY A 413 -11.32 5.49 16.36
C GLY A 413 -12.77 5.98 16.50
N GLY A 414 -13.75 5.20 16.01
CA GLY A 414 -15.16 5.53 16.19
C GLY A 414 -15.60 5.55 17.66
N SER A 415 -15.13 4.59 18.46
CA SER A 415 -15.42 4.58 19.89
C SER A 415 -14.74 5.76 20.62
N LEU A 416 -13.53 6.14 20.22
CA LEU A 416 -12.83 7.29 20.78
C LEU A 416 -13.50 8.62 20.42
N LEU A 417 -14.05 8.74 19.21
CA LEU A 417 -14.83 9.90 18.78
C LEU A 417 -16.17 9.97 19.52
N ALA A 418 -16.84 8.82 19.69
CA ALA A 418 -18.15 8.72 20.36
C ALA A 418 -18.08 9.06 21.86
N LEU A 419 -16.94 8.82 22.54
CA LEU A 419 -16.76 9.15 23.97
C LEU A 419 -16.69 10.66 24.22
N GLU A 420 -16.16 11.44 23.30
CA GLU A 420 -16.04 12.90 23.38
C GLU A 420 -16.44 13.58 22.06
N PRO A 421 -17.72 13.58 21.67
CA PRO A 421 -18.14 14.08 20.36
C PRO A 421 -17.77 15.55 20.11
N GLN A 422 -17.80 16.38 21.17
CA GLN A 422 -17.53 17.81 21.04
C GLN A 422 -16.05 18.15 20.90
N MET A 423 -15.12 17.34 21.43
CA MET A 423 -13.69 17.69 21.48
C MET A 423 -12.79 16.80 20.63
N SER A 424 -13.19 15.55 20.35
CA SER A 424 -12.36 14.54 19.64
C SER A 424 -10.97 14.34 20.28
N THR A 425 -10.82 14.74 21.55
CA THR A 425 -9.53 14.83 22.27
C THR A 425 -8.87 13.48 22.41
N LEU A 426 -9.68 12.44 22.73
CA LEU A 426 -9.16 11.08 22.92
C LEU A 426 -8.64 10.49 21.61
N PHE A 427 -9.29 10.79 20.48
CA PHE A 427 -8.84 10.36 19.17
C PHE A 427 -7.48 10.97 18.81
N PHE A 428 -7.32 12.28 18.95
CA PHE A 428 -6.05 12.95 18.69
C PHE A 428 -4.97 12.54 19.72
N LEU A 429 -5.32 12.33 20.97
CA LEU A 429 -4.40 11.83 22.00
C LEU A 429 -3.84 10.45 21.62
N ALA A 430 -4.67 9.55 21.12
CA ALA A 430 -4.21 8.24 20.65
C ALA A 430 -3.19 8.37 19.51
N MET A 431 -3.40 9.30 18.55
CA MET A 431 -2.45 9.58 17.48
C MET A 431 -1.15 10.21 18.01
N ILE A 432 -1.23 11.12 18.98
CA ILE A 432 -0.08 11.72 19.66
C ILE A 432 0.75 10.63 20.36
N VAL A 433 0.11 9.75 21.12
CA VAL A 433 0.77 8.63 21.81
C VAL A 433 1.47 7.73 20.79
N ALA A 434 0.81 7.39 19.67
CA ALA A 434 1.43 6.61 18.61
C ALA A 434 2.68 7.28 18.03
N LEU A 435 2.67 8.60 17.80
CA LEU A 435 3.84 9.33 17.30
C LEU A 435 4.97 9.40 18.35
N VAL A 436 4.66 9.58 19.62
CA VAL A 436 5.66 9.56 20.70
C VAL A 436 6.30 8.16 20.79
N VAL A 437 5.50 7.10 20.70
CA VAL A 437 6.01 5.72 20.65
C VAL A 437 6.85 5.50 19.40
N ALA A 438 6.48 6.06 18.25
CA ALA A 438 7.26 5.98 17.01
C ALA A 438 8.65 6.63 17.17
N VAL A 439 8.74 7.81 17.83
CA VAL A 439 10.03 8.45 18.14
C VAL A 439 10.87 7.56 19.05
N GLY A 440 10.26 7.00 20.09
CA GLY A 440 10.95 6.09 21.03
C GLY A 440 11.45 4.81 20.37
N SER A 441 10.67 4.25 19.45
CA SER A 441 10.99 3.01 18.73
C SER A 441 12.20 3.13 17.80
N LEU A 442 12.56 4.34 17.35
CA LEU A 442 13.78 4.58 16.56
C LEU A 442 15.07 4.15 17.26
N LYS A 443 15.10 4.20 18.61
CA LYS A 443 16.25 3.73 19.40
C LYS A 443 16.34 2.19 19.47
N ILE A 444 15.24 1.50 19.18
CA ILE A 444 15.17 0.03 19.13
C ILE A 444 15.67 -0.47 17.78
N VAL A 445 15.41 0.28 16.70
CA VAL A 445 15.93 -0.01 15.36
C VAL A 445 17.44 0.19 15.39
N ASP A 446 18.19 -0.91 15.33
CA ASP A 446 19.66 -0.92 15.45
C ASP A 446 20.40 -0.71 14.13
N LYS A 447 19.68 -0.77 13.01
CA LYS A 447 20.23 -0.58 11.65
C LYS A 447 19.54 0.56 10.93
N HIS A 448 20.27 1.67 10.84
CA HIS A 448 19.86 2.86 10.10
C HIS A 448 20.75 3.06 8.87
N ILE A 449 20.20 3.67 7.82
CA ILE A 449 20.94 4.04 6.62
C ILE A 449 21.70 5.32 6.90
N ALA A 450 23.03 5.30 6.73
CA ALA A 450 23.88 6.47 6.89
C ALA A 450 23.72 7.45 5.72
N PRO A 451 23.93 8.76 5.90
CA PRO A 451 23.97 9.72 4.79
C PRO A 451 25.23 9.51 3.93
N LYS A 452 25.10 9.66 2.62
CA LYS A 452 26.21 9.43 1.65
C LYS A 452 27.52 10.18 1.96
N LYS A 453 27.46 11.34 2.64
CA LYS A 453 28.67 12.08 3.03
C LYS A 453 29.51 11.41 4.13
N GLN A 454 28.95 10.46 4.87
CA GLN A 454 29.69 9.69 5.89
C GLN A 454 30.31 8.41 5.31
N GLU A 455 29.74 7.82 4.25
CA GLU A 455 30.35 6.65 3.58
C GLU A 455 31.62 6.99 2.80
N ALA A 456 31.80 8.24 2.39
CA ALA A 456 33.03 8.70 1.69
C ALA A 456 34.17 9.07 2.66
N ALA A 457 33.93 9.02 3.98
CA ALA A 457 34.89 9.38 5.03
C ALA A 457 35.34 8.18 5.88
N LEU A 458 34.83 6.98 5.61
CA LEU A 458 35.25 5.69 6.16
C LEU A 458 35.93 4.83 5.07
#